data_f60c2851037b4f3b4479e057e32f1a59
#
_entry.id   f60c2851037b4f3b4479e057e32f1a59
#
_cell.length_a   1.000
_cell.length_b   1.000
_cell.length_c   1.000
_cell.angle_alpha   90.00
_cell.angle_beta   90.00
_cell.angle_gamma   90.00
#
_symmetry.space_group_name_H-M   'P 1'
#
loop_
_entity.id
_entity.type
_entity.pdbx_description
1 polymer ?
#
loop_
_entity_poly.entity_id
_entity_poly.type
_entity_poly.pdbx_seq_one_letter_code
_entity_poly.pdbx_strand_id
1 'polypeptide(L)'
;ATVDKFAMMAWRCETRTLFGIATSECPRHGLLWPEASCTGNHRADKKHGLPKTKVEKISPIRPPDLIIQDEFHLISGPLGTMVGLYETAVDELCTWKLDDQEITPKTVASTATVRKAGAQVHNVFMRRVSIFPPHGLDIEDNFFSVQRSIADRPGRRYLGVCSPGSSRPAMLIRVYTAFLTAAQALFDRFGQAADPYLTMVGYFNSLRELGGMKRLAEDDVQTRSYRVQMSLVDRPGLAQRSVYNIKELTSRVSSQDIPKYLDQLEVKFNASYDSEKEAYVTRWDENEMRAIDVLLATNMLSVGVDVNRLGLMAVNGQPKGTAEYIQATSRVGRQFPGLVCSVLTWARPRDLSHYETFEHYHATFYKHVEAQSVTPFSPRAMDRGLTGTMLSILRLENDLFNPNKGASELDETDGEEIEKVIDVVSDRAWRIKGTDTK
;
A
#
# COMPACT_ATOMS: atom_id res chain seq x y z
N ALA A 1 10.90 -3.55 -2.16
CA ALA A 1 10.77 -2.45 -3.12
C ALA A 1 9.32 -2.36 -3.60
N THR A 2 8.84 -1.17 -3.89
CA THR A 2 7.52 -0.98 -4.52
C THR A 2 7.64 -1.29 -6.01
N VAL A 3 6.60 -1.87 -6.60
CA VAL A 3 6.58 -2.34 -7.99
C VAL A 3 6.97 -1.23 -8.98
N ASP A 4 6.55 0.00 -8.73
CA ASP A 4 6.89 1.17 -9.55
C ASP A 4 8.40 1.46 -9.64
N LYS A 5 9.21 1.01 -8.67
CA LYS A 5 10.67 1.14 -8.75
C LYS A 5 11.30 0.23 -9.80
N PHE A 6 10.66 -0.88 -10.13
CA PHE A 6 11.14 -1.73 -11.24
C PHE A 6 11.01 -1.04 -12.61
N ALA A 7 10.08 -0.11 -12.78
CA ALA A 7 10.02 0.72 -13.98
C ALA A 7 11.28 1.56 -14.23
N MET A 8 12.10 1.76 -13.19
CA MET A 8 13.37 2.49 -13.28
C MET A 8 14.56 1.62 -13.65
N MET A 9 14.39 0.30 -13.83
CA MET A 9 15.49 -0.64 -14.15
C MET A 9 16.30 -0.18 -15.38
N ALA A 10 15.61 0.29 -16.42
CA ALA A 10 16.26 0.78 -17.63
C ALA A 10 17.23 1.96 -17.40
N TRP A 11 17.03 2.75 -16.31
CA TRP A 11 17.82 3.95 -16.02
C TRP A 11 18.80 3.77 -14.85
N ARG A 12 18.79 2.62 -14.19
CA ARG A 12 19.58 2.34 -12.99
C ARG A 12 20.53 1.17 -13.23
N CYS A 13 21.76 1.47 -13.63
CA CYS A 13 22.78 0.47 -13.92
C CYS A 13 23.08 -0.46 -12.74
N GLU A 14 22.99 0.05 -11.51
CA GLU A 14 23.20 -0.74 -10.28
C GLU A 14 22.16 -1.86 -10.11
N THR A 15 21.01 -1.78 -10.76
CA THR A 15 19.92 -2.76 -10.63
C THR A 15 20.34 -4.16 -11.08
N ARG A 16 21.31 -4.30 -11.98
CA ARG A 16 21.85 -5.60 -12.42
C ARG A 16 22.36 -6.48 -11.29
N THR A 17 22.85 -5.85 -10.21
CA THR A 17 23.35 -6.57 -9.03
C THR A 17 22.24 -7.36 -8.31
N LEU A 18 20.97 -6.97 -8.44
CA LEU A 18 19.83 -7.72 -7.92
C LEU A 18 19.66 -9.08 -8.63
N PHE A 19 20.12 -9.16 -9.87
CA PHE A 19 20.06 -10.37 -10.69
C PHE A 19 21.38 -11.16 -10.66
N GLY A 20 22.29 -10.83 -9.74
CA GLY A 20 23.57 -11.49 -9.60
C GLY A 20 24.62 -11.09 -10.64
N ILE A 21 24.31 -10.17 -11.54
CA ILE A 21 25.21 -9.71 -12.59
C ILE A 21 26.11 -8.62 -12.02
N ALA A 22 27.25 -9.07 -11.45
CA ALA A 22 28.26 -8.19 -10.85
C ALA A 22 29.66 -8.59 -11.33
N THR A 23 30.54 -7.60 -11.42
CA THR A 23 31.94 -7.79 -11.87
C THR A 23 32.93 -7.88 -10.72
N SER A 24 32.55 -7.34 -9.57
CA SER A 24 33.38 -7.33 -8.37
C SER A 24 32.54 -7.16 -7.11
N GLU A 25 33.14 -7.49 -5.96
CA GLU A 25 32.53 -7.34 -4.64
C GLU A 25 33.44 -6.54 -3.71
N CYS A 26 32.81 -5.71 -2.93
CA CYS A 26 33.46 -4.99 -1.83
C CYS A 26 32.82 -5.39 -0.51
N PRO A 27 33.59 -5.88 0.49
CA PRO A 27 33.00 -6.24 1.79
C PRO A 27 32.28 -5.11 2.55
N ARG A 28 32.49 -3.85 2.12
CA ARG A 28 31.79 -2.68 2.68
C ARG A 28 30.55 -2.25 1.89
N HIS A 29 30.58 -2.41 0.56
CA HIS A 29 29.57 -1.88 -0.33
C HIS A 29 28.74 -2.94 -1.05
N GLY A 30 29.10 -4.24 -0.87
CA GLY A 30 28.46 -5.36 -1.53
C GLY A 30 28.86 -5.50 -2.99
N LEU A 31 27.97 -6.04 -3.81
CA LEU A 31 28.18 -6.25 -5.24
C LEU A 31 28.35 -4.93 -5.99
N LEU A 32 29.30 -4.89 -6.92
CA LEU A 32 29.62 -3.68 -7.68
C LEU A 32 29.30 -3.89 -9.17
N TRP A 33 28.97 -2.79 -9.83
CA TRP A 33 28.65 -2.70 -11.26
C TRP A 33 29.68 -1.82 -11.98
N PRO A 34 29.70 -1.74 -13.31
CA PRO A 34 30.77 -1.05 -14.07
C PRO A 34 31.03 0.40 -13.67
N GLU A 35 29.99 1.17 -13.32
CA GLU A 35 30.10 2.58 -12.89
C GLU A 35 30.13 2.76 -11.36
N ALA A 36 30.30 1.69 -10.58
CA ALA A 36 30.34 1.81 -9.13
C ALA A 36 31.54 2.68 -8.70
N SER A 37 31.29 3.63 -7.79
CA SER A 37 32.32 4.53 -7.27
C SER A 37 33.38 3.84 -6.42
N CYS A 38 33.14 2.60 -5.99
CA CYS A 38 34.06 1.81 -5.20
C CYS A 38 35.03 1.00 -6.09
N THR A 39 36.19 1.58 -6.39
CA THR A 39 37.17 0.98 -7.30
C THR A 39 38.44 0.46 -6.64
N GLY A 40 38.56 0.50 -5.32
CA GLY A 40 39.86 0.29 -4.72
C GLY A 40 39.87 -0.28 -3.30
N ASN A 41 41.00 -0.06 -2.64
CA ASN A 41 41.24 -0.51 -1.28
C ASN A 41 40.66 0.51 -0.27
N HIS A 42 39.97 0.01 0.74
CA HIS A 42 39.52 0.82 1.87
C HIS A 42 40.47 0.69 3.04
N ARG A 43 40.90 1.84 3.59
CA ARG A 43 41.66 1.88 4.83
C ARG A 43 40.75 1.51 6.01
N ALA A 44 41.34 1.02 7.10
CA ALA A 44 40.60 0.79 8.33
C ALA A 44 39.97 2.09 8.83
N ASP A 45 38.70 2.04 9.18
CA ASP A 45 37.98 3.14 9.82
C ASP A 45 37.72 2.77 11.29
N LYS A 46 38.60 3.29 12.15
CA LYS A 46 38.54 3.03 13.61
C LYS A 46 37.29 3.65 14.26
N LYS A 47 36.75 4.74 13.69
CA LYS A 47 35.59 5.44 14.24
C LYS A 47 34.32 4.58 14.10
N HIS A 48 34.22 3.83 13.02
CA HIS A 48 33.04 2.98 12.74
C HIS A 48 33.35 1.48 12.88
N GLY A 49 34.53 1.11 13.40
CA GLY A 49 34.92 -0.29 13.63
C GLY A 49 35.12 -1.10 12.34
N LEU A 50 35.36 -0.45 11.19
CA LEU A 50 35.45 -1.13 9.90
C LEU A 50 36.91 -1.53 9.60
N PRO A 51 37.18 -2.82 9.27
CA PRO A 51 38.53 -3.28 8.94
C PRO A 51 39.01 -2.77 7.58
N LYS A 52 40.32 -2.81 7.33
CA LYS A 52 40.87 -2.61 5.99
C LYS A 52 40.36 -3.71 5.06
N THR A 53 39.81 -3.32 3.89
CA THR A 53 39.28 -4.24 2.89
C THR A 53 39.75 -3.89 1.49
N LYS A 54 39.68 -4.88 0.60
CA LYS A 54 40.03 -4.77 -0.81
C LYS A 54 38.84 -5.22 -1.64
N VAL A 55 38.61 -4.55 -2.78
CA VAL A 55 37.67 -4.99 -3.79
C VAL A 55 38.23 -6.23 -4.50
N GLU A 56 37.42 -7.27 -4.59
CA GLU A 56 37.76 -8.53 -5.24
C GLU A 56 36.95 -8.68 -6.52
N LYS A 57 37.57 -9.21 -7.57
CA LYS A 57 36.85 -9.60 -8.80
C LYS A 57 36.10 -10.90 -8.53
N ILE A 58 34.86 -10.95 -8.93
CA ILE A 58 34.01 -12.14 -8.85
C ILE A 58 33.46 -12.48 -10.22
N SER A 59 33.11 -13.75 -10.42
CA SER A 59 32.23 -14.14 -11.50
C SER A 59 30.80 -13.81 -11.17
N PRO A 60 29.93 -13.56 -12.16
CA PRO A 60 28.51 -13.38 -11.92
C PRO A 60 27.96 -14.52 -11.04
N ILE A 61 27.16 -14.16 -10.08
CA ILE A 61 26.48 -15.11 -9.18
C ILE A 61 25.11 -15.49 -9.75
N ARG A 62 24.58 -16.61 -9.30
CA ARG A 62 23.27 -17.08 -9.73
C ARG A 62 22.18 -16.04 -9.37
N PRO A 63 21.22 -15.75 -10.27
CA PRO A 63 20.12 -14.86 -9.97
C PRO A 63 19.21 -15.41 -8.86
N PRO A 64 18.25 -14.61 -8.34
CA PRO A 64 17.34 -15.06 -7.29
C PRO A 64 16.52 -16.29 -7.66
N ASP A 65 16.49 -17.28 -6.79
CA ASP A 65 15.63 -18.48 -6.94
C ASP A 65 14.19 -18.26 -6.49
N LEU A 66 13.95 -17.18 -5.74
CA LEU A 66 12.67 -16.87 -5.13
C LEU A 66 12.35 -15.40 -5.27
N ILE A 67 11.17 -15.10 -5.81
CA ILE A 67 10.57 -13.77 -5.85
C ILE A 67 9.36 -13.77 -4.91
N ILE A 68 9.35 -12.87 -3.92
CA ILE A 68 8.21 -12.67 -3.01
C ILE A 68 7.53 -11.36 -3.40
N GLN A 69 6.29 -11.49 -3.88
CA GLN A 69 5.44 -10.36 -4.25
C GLN A 69 4.38 -10.14 -3.18
N ASP A 70 4.58 -9.14 -2.34
CA ASP A 70 3.56 -8.73 -1.36
C ASP A 70 2.51 -7.82 -1.99
N GLU A 71 1.31 -7.81 -1.40
CA GLU A 71 0.17 -6.97 -1.83
C GLU A 71 -0.15 -7.14 -3.34
N PHE A 72 -0.19 -8.39 -3.82
CA PHE A 72 -0.38 -8.70 -5.26
C PHE A 72 -1.66 -8.09 -5.86
N HIS A 73 -2.68 -7.81 -5.05
CA HIS A 73 -3.90 -7.15 -5.50
C HIS A 73 -3.67 -5.72 -6.05
N LEU A 74 -2.55 -5.07 -5.70
CA LEU A 74 -2.17 -3.79 -6.27
C LEU A 74 -1.72 -3.92 -7.74
N ILE A 75 -1.26 -5.12 -8.13
CA ILE A 75 -0.87 -5.44 -9.51
C ILE A 75 -2.12 -5.74 -10.33
N SER A 76 -2.90 -4.70 -10.60
CA SER A 76 -4.17 -4.80 -11.30
C SER A 76 -4.44 -3.56 -12.16
N GLY A 77 -5.34 -3.68 -13.15
CA GLY A 77 -5.68 -2.59 -14.04
C GLY A 77 -4.46 -1.98 -14.76
N PRO A 78 -4.37 -0.64 -14.88
CA PRO A 78 -3.26 0.01 -15.58
C PRO A 78 -1.89 -0.27 -14.98
N LEU A 79 -1.78 -0.29 -13.64
CA LEU A 79 -0.53 -0.60 -12.94
C LEU A 79 -0.11 -2.04 -13.19
N GLY A 80 -1.03 -3.00 -13.02
CA GLY A 80 -0.77 -4.41 -13.27
C GLY A 80 -0.38 -4.68 -14.73
N THR A 81 -0.98 -3.96 -15.67
CA THR A 81 -0.65 -4.01 -17.08
C THR A 81 0.81 -3.59 -17.33
N MET A 82 1.26 -2.50 -16.73
CA MET A 82 2.65 -2.05 -16.83
C MET A 82 3.62 -3.02 -16.15
N VAL A 83 3.24 -3.52 -14.97
CA VAL A 83 4.05 -4.52 -14.23
C VAL A 83 4.23 -5.78 -15.05
N GLY A 84 3.16 -6.33 -15.64
CA GLY A 84 3.25 -7.53 -16.47
C GLY A 84 4.14 -7.34 -17.71
N LEU A 85 4.27 -6.11 -18.21
CA LEU A 85 5.22 -5.78 -19.27
C LEU A 85 6.66 -5.78 -18.77
N TYR A 86 6.94 -5.11 -17.64
CA TYR A 86 8.28 -5.10 -17.03
C TYR A 86 8.71 -6.46 -16.48
N GLU A 87 7.76 -7.31 -16.10
CA GLU A 87 8.03 -8.68 -15.67
C GLU A 87 8.72 -9.50 -16.77
N THR A 88 8.59 -9.10 -18.03
CA THR A 88 9.36 -9.70 -19.13
C THR A 88 10.86 -9.58 -18.87
N ALA A 89 11.33 -8.40 -18.48
CA ALA A 89 12.74 -8.18 -18.17
C ALA A 89 13.17 -8.87 -16.87
N VAL A 90 12.32 -8.87 -15.84
CA VAL A 90 12.61 -9.55 -14.57
C VAL A 90 12.74 -11.05 -14.77
N ASP A 91 11.82 -11.64 -15.54
CA ASP A 91 11.80 -13.09 -15.80
C ASP A 91 13.03 -13.52 -16.60
N GLU A 92 13.41 -12.76 -17.66
CA GLU A 92 14.63 -13.01 -18.45
C GLU A 92 15.89 -12.90 -17.58
N LEU A 93 16.06 -11.80 -16.83
CA LEU A 93 17.23 -11.56 -15.98
C LEU A 93 17.35 -12.55 -14.79
N CYS A 94 16.24 -13.17 -14.39
CA CYS A 94 16.23 -14.23 -13.36
C CYS A 94 16.32 -15.64 -13.93
N THR A 95 16.27 -15.83 -15.26
CA THR A 95 16.36 -17.15 -15.88
C THR A 95 17.83 -17.53 -16.06
N TRP A 96 18.18 -18.76 -15.70
CA TRP A 96 19.52 -19.30 -15.86
C TRP A 96 19.46 -20.75 -16.33
N LYS A 97 20.56 -21.27 -16.85
CA LYS A 97 20.63 -22.65 -17.39
C LYS A 97 21.41 -23.56 -16.47
N LEU A 98 20.86 -24.75 -16.24
CA LEU A 98 21.52 -25.87 -15.58
C LEU A 98 21.32 -27.10 -16.44
N ASP A 99 22.40 -27.69 -16.90
CA ASP A 99 22.37 -28.90 -17.76
C ASP A 99 21.33 -28.78 -18.91
N ASP A 100 21.38 -27.70 -19.66
CA ASP A 100 20.47 -27.37 -20.77
C ASP A 100 18.99 -27.12 -20.37
N GLN A 101 18.67 -27.13 -19.08
CA GLN A 101 17.36 -26.80 -18.58
C GLN A 101 17.30 -25.32 -18.15
N GLU A 102 16.29 -24.61 -18.59
CA GLU A 102 16.01 -23.26 -18.13
C GLU A 102 15.37 -23.32 -16.75
N ILE A 103 16.03 -22.68 -15.80
CA ILE A 103 15.58 -22.54 -14.42
C ILE A 103 15.07 -21.14 -14.21
N THR A 104 13.82 -21.02 -13.81
CA THR A 104 13.15 -19.74 -13.49
C THR A 104 12.84 -19.66 -12.00
N PRO A 105 12.82 -18.46 -11.40
CA PRO A 105 12.55 -18.30 -9.97
C PRO A 105 11.15 -18.77 -9.60
N LYS A 106 11.00 -19.29 -8.39
CA LYS A 106 9.69 -19.54 -7.81
C LYS A 106 9.08 -18.20 -7.36
N THR A 107 7.85 -17.92 -7.77
CA THR A 107 7.12 -16.72 -7.33
C THR A 107 6.13 -17.09 -6.23
N VAL A 108 6.20 -16.39 -5.09
CA VAL A 108 5.22 -16.45 -4.00
C VAL A 108 4.56 -15.10 -3.88
N ALA A 109 3.25 -15.04 -4.07
CA ALA A 109 2.50 -13.81 -3.97
C ALA A 109 1.55 -13.83 -2.78
N SER A 110 1.54 -12.79 -1.95
CA SER A 110 0.57 -12.60 -0.89
C SER A 110 -0.49 -11.58 -1.32
N THR A 111 -1.74 -11.82 -0.95
CA THR A 111 -2.84 -10.92 -1.31
C THR A 111 -4.01 -11.07 -0.36
N ALA A 112 -4.67 -9.96 -0.04
CA ALA A 112 -5.88 -9.98 0.77
C ALA A 112 -7.12 -10.42 -0.04
N THR A 113 -7.20 -10.02 -1.32
CA THR A 113 -8.41 -10.23 -2.13
C THR A 113 -8.08 -10.35 -3.61
N VAL A 114 -8.21 -11.53 -4.18
CA VAL A 114 -8.07 -11.74 -5.64
C VAL A 114 -9.21 -12.61 -6.16
N ARG A 115 -9.93 -12.09 -7.15
CA ARG A 115 -10.89 -12.86 -7.93
C ARG A 115 -10.30 -13.19 -9.30
N LYS A 116 -10.44 -14.44 -9.76
CA LYS A 116 -9.82 -14.94 -10.99
C LYS A 116 -8.28 -14.84 -10.99
N ALA A 117 -7.65 -15.21 -9.87
CA ALA A 117 -6.21 -15.18 -9.70
C ALA A 117 -5.43 -15.86 -10.85
N GLY A 118 -5.95 -16.95 -11.41
CA GLY A 118 -5.30 -17.71 -12.48
C GLY A 118 -4.96 -16.85 -13.71
N ALA A 119 -5.93 -16.08 -14.22
CA ALA A 119 -5.73 -15.23 -15.38
C ALA A 119 -4.78 -14.06 -15.07
N GLN A 120 -4.93 -13.44 -13.90
CA GLN A 120 -4.06 -12.33 -13.47
C GLN A 120 -2.62 -12.79 -13.28
N VAL A 121 -2.40 -13.91 -12.59
CA VAL A 121 -1.06 -14.50 -12.38
C VAL A 121 -0.43 -14.91 -13.71
N HIS A 122 -1.21 -15.53 -14.60
CA HIS A 122 -0.72 -15.90 -15.93
C HIS A 122 -0.26 -14.67 -16.71
N ASN A 123 -1.07 -13.62 -16.76
CA ASN A 123 -0.74 -12.43 -17.54
C ASN A 123 0.42 -11.60 -16.96
N VAL A 124 0.68 -11.71 -15.65
CA VAL A 124 1.83 -11.06 -15.02
C VAL A 124 3.08 -11.94 -15.09
N PHE A 125 2.99 -13.19 -14.61
CA PHE A 125 4.16 -14.04 -14.38
C PHE A 125 4.31 -15.20 -15.38
N MET A 126 3.33 -15.43 -16.25
CA MET A 126 3.26 -16.60 -17.17
C MET A 126 3.36 -17.95 -16.44
N ARG A 127 2.89 -18.02 -15.21
CA ARG A 127 2.96 -19.21 -14.36
C ARG A 127 1.59 -19.75 -14.02
N ARG A 128 1.51 -21.06 -13.69
CA ARG A 128 0.33 -21.64 -13.08
C ARG A 128 0.26 -21.24 -11.61
N VAL A 129 -0.94 -20.93 -11.13
CA VAL A 129 -1.17 -20.55 -9.73
C VAL A 129 -1.65 -21.75 -8.91
N SER A 130 -1.05 -21.92 -7.73
CA SER A 130 -1.58 -22.75 -6.66
C SER A 130 -1.95 -21.84 -5.49
N ILE A 131 -3.21 -21.92 -5.06
CA ILE A 131 -3.72 -21.06 -3.97
C ILE A 131 -3.44 -21.76 -2.64
N PHE A 132 -2.86 -21.02 -1.71
CA PHE A 132 -2.62 -21.46 -0.34
C PHE A 132 -3.21 -20.45 0.66
N PRO A 133 -3.88 -20.87 1.73
CA PRO A 133 -4.26 -22.26 2.01
C PRO A 133 -5.28 -22.81 0.99
N PRO A 134 -5.30 -24.16 0.78
CA PRO A 134 -6.32 -24.78 -0.06
C PRO A 134 -7.71 -24.59 0.57
N HIS A 135 -8.76 -24.63 -0.26
CA HIS A 135 -10.12 -24.50 0.23
C HIS A 135 -10.46 -25.64 1.20
N GLY A 136 -11.01 -25.27 2.36
CA GLY A 136 -11.57 -26.21 3.34
C GLY A 136 -13.03 -26.54 3.04
N LEU A 137 -13.59 -27.46 3.81
CA LEU A 137 -15.03 -27.77 3.76
C LEU A 137 -15.87 -26.69 4.45
N ASP A 138 -15.31 -26.04 5.47
CA ASP A 138 -15.92 -24.96 6.21
C ASP A 138 -15.09 -23.67 6.02
N ILE A 139 -15.76 -22.55 5.77
CA ILE A 139 -15.13 -21.25 5.63
C ILE A 139 -14.74 -20.65 6.99
N GLU A 140 -15.43 -21.04 8.06
CA GLU A 140 -15.24 -20.49 9.40
C GLU A 140 -14.20 -21.28 10.22
N ASP A 141 -13.99 -22.55 9.87
CA ASP A 141 -13.06 -23.45 10.54
C ASP A 141 -12.27 -24.30 9.52
N ASN A 142 -10.97 -24.05 9.44
CA ASN A 142 -10.06 -24.83 8.62
C ASN A 142 -8.72 -25.05 9.35
N PHE A 143 -7.86 -25.92 8.81
CA PHE A 143 -6.58 -26.26 9.44
C PHE A 143 -5.71 -25.04 9.81
N PHE A 144 -5.81 -23.94 9.04
CA PHE A 144 -4.93 -22.78 9.18
C PHE A 144 -5.54 -21.65 10.00
N SER A 145 -6.87 -21.56 10.08
CA SER A 145 -7.57 -20.47 10.74
C SER A 145 -8.98 -20.87 11.20
N VAL A 146 -9.37 -20.29 12.32
CA VAL A 146 -10.72 -20.41 12.89
C VAL A 146 -11.30 -19.02 13.08
N GLN A 147 -12.52 -18.81 12.65
CA GLN A 147 -13.23 -17.54 12.87
C GLN A 147 -13.71 -17.48 14.33
N ARG A 148 -13.29 -16.45 15.04
CA ARG A 148 -13.78 -16.22 16.42
C ARG A 148 -15.21 -15.69 16.41
N SER A 149 -15.99 -16.10 17.39
CA SER A 149 -17.34 -15.58 17.57
C SER A 149 -17.31 -14.08 17.93
N ILE A 150 -18.35 -13.35 17.54
CA ILE A 150 -18.49 -11.92 17.89
C ILE A 150 -18.65 -11.75 19.41
N ALA A 151 -19.19 -12.76 20.09
CA ALA A 151 -19.33 -12.75 21.56
C ALA A 151 -17.97 -12.82 22.27
N ASP A 152 -17.02 -13.60 21.73
CA ASP A 152 -15.69 -13.76 22.31
C ASP A 152 -14.80 -12.54 22.01
N ARG A 153 -14.90 -12.02 20.79
CA ARG A 153 -14.14 -10.84 20.37
C ARG A 153 -14.98 -9.97 19.42
N PRO A 154 -15.50 -8.82 19.92
CA PRO A 154 -16.22 -7.89 19.08
C PRO A 154 -15.38 -7.45 17.89
N GLY A 155 -15.97 -7.53 16.71
CA GLY A 155 -15.31 -7.19 15.45
C GLY A 155 -15.45 -5.72 15.08
N ARG A 156 -15.35 -5.48 13.78
CA ARG A 156 -15.56 -4.17 13.16
C ARG A 156 -17.04 -4.00 12.82
N ARG A 157 -17.60 -2.86 13.24
CA ARG A 157 -18.98 -2.49 12.88
C ARG A 157 -18.95 -1.47 11.74
N TYR A 158 -19.79 -1.68 10.74
CA TYR A 158 -19.97 -0.78 9.62
C TYR A 158 -21.28 -0.01 9.78
N LEU A 159 -21.23 1.30 9.51
CA LEU A 159 -22.37 2.21 9.55
C LEU A 159 -22.44 2.99 8.25
N GLY A 160 -23.60 2.99 7.59
CA GLY A 160 -23.87 3.80 6.40
C GLY A 160 -24.68 5.03 6.78
N VAL A 161 -24.19 6.22 6.41
CA VAL A 161 -24.91 7.47 6.62
C VAL A 161 -25.16 8.13 5.27
N CYS A 162 -26.43 8.40 4.95
CA CYS A 162 -26.86 9.13 3.78
C CYS A 162 -27.95 10.13 4.20
N SER A 163 -27.77 11.42 3.85
CA SER A 163 -28.76 12.46 4.20
C SER A 163 -29.24 13.19 2.94
N PRO A 164 -30.45 12.89 2.48
CA PRO A 164 -31.09 13.68 1.43
C PRO A 164 -31.21 15.15 1.85
N GLY A 165 -30.97 16.07 0.91
CA GLY A 165 -31.06 17.49 1.16
C GLY A 165 -29.88 18.15 1.90
N SER A 166 -28.89 17.37 2.36
CA SER A 166 -27.64 17.91 2.92
C SER A 166 -26.49 17.81 1.93
N SER A 167 -25.65 18.84 1.89
CA SER A 167 -24.41 18.77 1.12
C SER A 167 -23.42 17.81 1.77
N ARG A 168 -22.57 17.17 0.97
CA ARG A 168 -21.54 16.26 1.44
C ARG A 168 -20.58 16.90 2.47
N PRO A 169 -20.06 18.12 2.26
CA PRO A 169 -19.28 18.80 3.28
C PRO A 169 -20.01 18.97 4.61
N ALA A 170 -21.28 19.37 4.57
CA ALA A 170 -22.08 19.53 5.79
C ALA A 170 -22.27 18.22 6.56
N MET A 171 -22.44 17.09 5.84
CA MET A 171 -22.49 15.76 6.46
C MET A 171 -21.17 15.36 7.09
N LEU A 172 -20.06 15.55 6.37
CA LEU A 172 -18.72 15.22 6.88
C LEU A 172 -18.43 16.00 8.17
N ILE A 173 -18.68 17.31 8.19
CA ILE A 173 -18.51 18.14 9.38
C ILE A 173 -19.30 17.55 10.56
N ARG A 174 -20.57 17.19 10.34
CA ARG A 174 -21.43 16.61 11.39
C ARG A 174 -20.93 15.26 11.88
N VAL A 175 -20.55 14.37 10.97
CA VAL A 175 -20.03 13.03 11.31
C VAL A 175 -18.74 13.13 12.11
N TYR A 176 -17.78 13.95 11.66
CA TYR A 176 -16.52 14.13 12.36
C TYR A 176 -16.74 14.76 13.75
N THR A 177 -17.53 15.84 13.82
CA THR A 177 -17.86 16.45 15.10
C THR A 177 -18.50 15.46 16.06
N ALA A 178 -19.51 14.69 15.61
CA ALA A 178 -20.22 13.75 16.46
C ALA A 178 -19.29 12.65 16.99
N PHE A 179 -18.43 12.07 16.12
CA PHE A 179 -17.54 10.99 16.54
C PHE A 179 -16.41 11.49 17.45
N LEU A 180 -15.78 12.61 17.15
CA LEU A 180 -14.72 13.18 17.98
C LEU A 180 -15.23 13.56 19.37
N THR A 181 -16.41 14.16 19.44
CA THR A 181 -17.00 14.57 20.73
C THR A 181 -17.59 13.41 21.52
N ALA A 182 -18.12 12.38 20.85
CA ALA A 182 -18.54 11.14 21.50
C ALA A 182 -17.33 10.35 22.03
N ALA A 183 -16.25 10.26 21.26
CA ALA A 183 -15.00 9.63 21.69
C ALA A 183 -14.42 10.34 22.91
N GLN A 184 -14.51 11.68 22.97
CA GLN A 184 -14.09 12.44 24.15
C GLN A 184 -14.97 12.10 25.36
N ALA A 185 -16.27 12.03 25.22
CA ALA A 185 -17.16 11.65 26.32
C ALA A 185 -16.87 10.24 26.85
N LEU A 186 -16.52 9.32 25.97
CA LEU A 186 -16.07 7.98 26.37
C LEU A 186 -14.72 8.03 27.11
N PHE A 187 -13.80 8.86 26.64
CA PHE A 187 -12.50 9.01 27.28
C PHE A 187 -12.61 9.66 28.65
N ASP A 188 -13.41 10.69 28.80
CA ASP A 188 -13.66 11.36 30.08
C ASP A 188 -14.19 10.38 31.12
N ARG A 189 -14.97 9.38 30.69
CA ARG A 189 -15.57 8.36 31.56
C ARG A 189 -14.71 7.13 31.79
N PHE A 190 -14.06 6.61 30.74
CA PHE A 190 -13.39 5.30 30.74
C PHE A 190 -11.87 5.38 30.60
N GLY A 191 -11.32 6.57 30.42
CA GLY A 191 -9.88 6.81 30.32
C GLY A 191 -9.23 6.05 29.18
N GLN A 192 -8.12 5.37 29.46
CA GLN A 192 -7.27 4.72 28.47
C GLN A 192 -8.00 3.69 27.58
N ALA A 193 -9.09 3.10 28.04
CA ALA A 193 -9.87 2.15 27.25
C ALA A 193 -10.52 2.78 26.02
N ALA A 194 -10.75 4.10 26.04
CA ALA A 194 -11.31 4.84 24.91
C ALA A 194 -10.26 5.40 23.91
N ASP A 195 -8.95 5.28 24.21
CA ASP A 195 -7.86 5.75 23.34
C ASP A 195 -8.01 5.34 21.86
N PRO A 196 -8.42 4.10 21.51
CA PRO A 196 -8.57 3.70 20.11
C PRO A 196 -9.52 4.57 19.28
N TYR A 197 -10.47 5.24 19.92
CA TYR A 197 -11.49 6.05 19.26
C TYR A 197 -11.16 7.55 19.22
N LEU A 198 -10.10 7.98 19.93
CA LEU A 198 -9.70 9.39 19.98
C LEU A 198 -8.99 9.88 18.71
N THR A 199 -8.43 8.97 17.92
CA THR A 199 -7.89 9.30 16.59
C THR A 199 -8.92 8.97 15.52
N MET A 200 -9.42 10.00 14.83
CA MET A 200 -10.34 9.84 13.70
C MET A 200 -9.57 9.65 12.40
N VAL A 201 -9.75 8.52 11.74
CA VAL A 201 -9.18 8.27 10.41
C VAL A 201 -10.20 8.65 9.34
N GLY A 202 -9.85 9.55 8.44
CA GLY A 202 -10.65 9.92 7.29
C GLY A 202 -10.07 9.33 6.00
N TYR A 203 -10.84 8.50 5.30
CA TYR A 203 -10.44 7.93 4.02
C TYR A 203 -11.11 8.62 2.83
N PHE A 204 -10.33 8.97 1.81
CA PHE A 204 -10.77 9.74 0.65
C PHE A 204 -10.35 9.07 -0.66
N ASN A 205 -11.24 9.08 -1.64
CA ASN A 205 -11.01 8.53 -2.97
C ASN A 205 -10.12 9.41 -3.86
N SER A 206 -9.86 10.66 -3.46
CA SER A 206 -9.03 11.58 -4.21
C SER A 206 -8.37 12.65 -3.34
N LEU A 207 -7.19 13.12 -3.77
CA LEU A 207 -6.47 14.22 -3.11
C LEU A 207 -7.26 15.53 -3.08
N ARG A 208 -8.12 15.76 -4.10
CA ARG A 208 -8.97 16.96 -4.15
C ARG A 208 -10.02 16.96 -3.04
N GLU A 209 -10.68 15.81 -2.83
CA GLU A 209 -11.69 15.67 -1.77
C GLU A 209 -11.04 15.77 -0.38
N LEU A 210 -9.86 15.16 -0.22
CA LEU A 210 -9.10 15.24 1.02
C LEU A 210 -8.68 16.67 1.36
N GLY A 211 -8.13 17.42 0.41
CA GLY A 211 -7.74 18.81 0.64
C GLY A 211 -8.92 19.70 1.03
N GLY A 212 -10.10 19.46 0.45
CA GLY A 212 -11.34 20.11 0.90
C GLY A 212 -11.70 19.77 2.34
N MET A 213 -11.56 18.51 2.74
CA MET A 213 -11.87 18.09 4.12
C MET A 213 -10.83 18.58 5.13
N LYS A 214 -9.57 18.72 4.76
CA LYS A 214 -8.55 19.27 5.66
C LYS A 214 -8.95 20.66 6.15
N ARG A 215 -9.31 21.52 5.21
CA ARG A 215 -9.79 22.86 5.54
C ARG A 215 -11.03 22.83 6.45
N LEU A 216 -12.02 21.97 6.13
CA LEU A 216 -13.20 21.80 6.98
C LEU A 216 -12.87 21.28 8.38
N ALA A 217 -11.84 20.45 8.50
CA ALA A 217 -11.42 19.91 9.78
C ALA A 217 -10.73 20.98 10.65
N GLU A 218 -9.89 21.81 10.03
CA GLU A 218 -9.17 22.91 10.70
C GLU A 218 -10.10 24.05 11.13
N ASP A 219 -11.14 24.34 10.35
CA ASP A 219 -12.06 25.46 10.61
C ASP A 219 -13.35 24.99 11.32
N ASP A 220 -14.19 24.22 10.60
CA ASP A 220 -15.55 23.91 11.04
C ASP A 220 -15.59 22.81 12.11
N VAL A 221 -14.87 21.70 11.91
CA VAL A 221 -14.89 20.55 12.84
C VAL A 221 -14.27 20.97 14.16
N GLN A 222 -13.13 21.64 14.13
CA GLN A 222 -12.45 22.14 15.34
C GLN A 222 -13.38 23.05 16.15
N THR A 223 -13.94 24.07 15.50
CA THR A 223 -14.83 25.03 16.17
C THR A 223 -16.08 24.35 16.73
N ARG A 224 -16.72 23.46 15.98
CA ARG A 224 -17.95 22.79 16.42
C ARG A 224 -17.69 21.76 17.52
N SER A 225 -16.58 21.05 17.47
CA SER A 225 -16.19 20.09 18.50
C SER A 225 -15.86 20.79 19.82
N TYR A 226 -15.20 21.94 19.75
CA TYR A 226 -14.93 22.76 20.92
C TYR A 226 -16.21 23.36 21.53
N ARG A 227 -17.18 23.76 20.69
CA ARG A 227 -18.43 24.41 21.13
C ARG A 227 -19.61 23.45 21.23
N VAL A 228 -19.41 22.15 21.27
CA VAL A 228 -20.51 21.17 21.24
C VAL A 228 -21.51 21.36 22.39
N GLN A 229 -21.04 21.76 23.57
CA GLN A 229 -21.88 22.01 24.76
C GLN A 229 -22.68 23.35 24.69
N MET A 230 -22.27 24.23 23.77
CA MET A 230 -23.01 25.52 23.56
C MET A 230 -24.18 25.37 22.59
N SER A 231 -24.47 24.17 22.13
CA SER A 231 -25.62 23.86 21.27
C SER A 231 -26.93 24.11 22.07
N LEU A 232 -27.89 24.73 21.43
CA LEU A 232 -29.24 24.92 22.00
C LEU A 232 -30.01 23.57 22.12
N VAL A 233 -29.54 22.52 21.47
CA VAL A 233 -30.10 21.18 21.51
C VAL A 233 -29.27 20.36 22.50
N ASP A 234 -29.92 19.86 23.55
CA ASP A 234 -29.30 18.90 24.47
C ASP A 234 -28.89 17.65 23.69
N ARG A 235 -27.59 17.32 23.78
CA ARG A 235 -27.00 16.18 23.09
C ARG A 235 -26.23 15.34 24.10
N PRO A 236 -26.92 14.52 24.89
CA PRO A 236 -26.28 13.69 25.88
C PRO A 236 -25.26 12.75 25.23
N GLY A 237 -24.16 12.51 25.93
CA GLY A 237 -23.09 11.63 25.45
C GLY A 237 -22.08 12.28 24.52
N LEU A 238 -22.08 13.61 24.37
CA LEU A 238 -21.05 14.37 23.69
C LEU A 238 -20.30 15.26 24.69
N ALA A 239 -18.96 15.28 24.58
CA ALA A 239 -18.10 16.14 25.38
C ALA A 239 -17.32 17.12 24.50
N GLN A 240 -16.91 18.23 25.06
CA GLN A 240 -16.06 19.21 24.40
C GLN A 240 -14.73 18.58 23.99
N ARG A 241 -14.37 18.73 22.71
CA ARG A 241 -13.12 18.20 22.15
C ARG A 241 -12.33 19.31 21.45
N SER A 242 -11.09 19.48 21.89
CA SER A 242 -10.10 20.30 21.17
C SER A 242 -9.39 19.43 20.13
N VAL A 243 -9.39 19.89 18.88
CA VAL A 243 -8.77 19.18 17.74
C VAL A 243 -7.66 20.07 17.17
N TYR A 244 -6.40 19.72 17.40
CA TYR A 244 -5.26 20.52 17.00
C TYR A 244 -4.32 19.82 16.04
N ASN A 245 -4.15 18.50 16.21
CA ASN A 245 -3.18 17.72 15.45
C ASN A 245 -3.84 16.99 14.28
N ILE A 246 -3.94 17.67 13.14
CA ILE A 246 -4.52 17.16 11.90
C ILE A 246 -3.38 16.86 10.93
N LYS A 247 -3.27 15.61 10.48
CA LYS A 247 -2.24 15.15 9.56
C LYS A 247 -2.82 14.57 8.29
N GLU A 248 -2.04 14.66 7.20
CA GLU A 248 -2.33 14.01 5.93
C GLU A 248 -1.37 12.83 5.71
N LEU A 249 -1.90 11.70 5.22
CA LEU A 249 -1.12 10.57 4.74
C LEU A 249 -1.47 10.32 3.28
N THR A 250 -0.72 10.98 2.39
CA THR A 250 -0.96 10.97 0.94
C THR A 250 0.35 10.90 0.19
N SER A 251 0.30 10.68 -1.14
CA SER A 251 1.48 10.70 -2.01
C SER A 251 2.22 12.05 -2.07
N ARG A 252 1.67 13.10 -1.45
CA ARG A 252 2.33 14.42 -1.31
C ARG A 252 3.29 14.50 -0.13
N VAL A 253 3.15 13.60 0.83
CA VAL A 253 4.03 13.54 2.00
C VAL A 253 5.38 13.00 1.57
N SER A 254 6.45 13.63 2.03
CA SER A 254 7.80 13.17 1.71
C SER A 254 8.04 11.76 2.28
N SER A 255 8.83 10.96 1.59
CA SER A 255 9.17 9.60 2.07
C SER A 255 9.92 9.59 3.40
N GLN A 256 10.53 10.71 3.79
CA GLN A 256 11.21 10.88 5.08
C GLN A 256 10.25 11.19 6.24
N ASP A 257 9.07 11.76 5.94
CA ASP A 257 8.09 12.13 6.96
C ASP A 257 7.05 11.03 7.20
N ILE A 258 6.86 10.12 6.26
CA ILE A 258 5.94 8.98 6.42
C ILE A 258 6.26 8.16 7.69
N PRO A 259 7.51 7.71 7.94
CA PRO A 259 7.84 6.99 9.18
C PRO A 259 7.50 7.78 10.44
N LYS A 260 7.79 9.09 10.47
CA LYS A 260 7.49 9.96 11.62
C LYS A 260 5.98 10.04 11.89
N TYR A 261 5.16 10.08 10.84
CA TYR A 261 3.70 10.09 11.02
C TYR A 261 3.17 8.73 11.48
N LEU A 262 3.78 7.63 11.05
CA LEU A 262 3.45 6.30 11.54
C LEU A 262 3.81 6.15 13.02
N ASP A 263 5.01 6.57 13.42
CA ASP A 263 5.42 6.60 14.82
C ASP A 263 4.47 7.47 15.67
N GLN A 264 4.07 8.63 15.12
CA GLN A 264 3.12 9.52 15.79
C GLN A 264 1.70 8.92 15.91
N LEU A 265 1.29 8.06 14.97
CA LEU A 265 0.02 7.34 15.05
C LEU A 265 0.00 6.28 16.15
N GLU A 266 1.15 5.76 16.58
CA GLU A 266 1.26 4.83 17.69
C GLU A 266 1.20 5.53 19.06
N VAL A 267 1.38 6.86 19.09
CA VAL A 267 1.28 7.63 20.34
C VAL A 267 -0.14 7.61 20.86
N LYS A 268 -0.31 7.20 22.12
CA LYS A 268 -1.61 7.10 22.81
C LYS A 268 -1.98 8.42 23.47
N PHE A 269 -3.28 8.65 23.65
CA PHE A 269 -3.79 9.68 24.54
C PHE A 269 -3.71 9.17 25.98
N ASN A 270 -2.66 9.57 26.70
CA ASN A 270 -2.43 9.10 28.05
C ASN A 270 -3.51 9.66 29.01
N ALA A 271 -4.26 8.76 29.63
CA ALA A 271 -5.32 9.10 30.56
C ALA A 271 -4.79 9.31 31.99
N SER A 272 -5.09 10.47 32.55
CA SER A 272 -4.85 10.80 33.96
C SER A 272 -6.18 11.19 34.58
N TYR A 273 -6.54 10.58 35.71
CA TYR A 273 -7.79 10.92 36.40
C TYR A 273 -7.64 12.25 37.15
N ASP A 274 -8.56 13.16 36.87
CA ASP A 274 -8.65 14.46 37.52
C ASP A 274 -9.82 14.44 38.51
N SER A 275 -9.51 14.48 39.81
CA SER A 275 -10.51 14.37 40.89
C SER A 275 -11.39 15.62 41.02
N GLU A 276 -10.93 16.78 40.55
CA GLU A 276 -11.72 18.02 40.57
C GLU A 276 -12.79 18.02 39.46
N LYS A 277 -12.47 17.40 38.33
CA LYS A 277 -13.38 17.29 37.17
C LYS A 277 -14.19 16.00 37.19
N GLU A 278 -13.89 15.08 38.11
CA GLU A 278 -14.44 13.71 38.15
C GLU A 278 -14.36 13.00 36.79
N ALA A 279 -13.27 13.24 36.04
CA ALA A 279 -13.10 12.78 34.66
C ALA A 279 -11.65 12.45 34.35
N TYR A 280 -11.43 11.60 33.33
CA TYR A 280 -10.10 11.41 32.79
C TYR A 280 -9.74 12.57 31.84
N VAL A 281 -8.51 13.04 31.96
CA VAL A 281 -7.94 14.10 31.11
C VAL A 281 -6.65 13.63 30.48
N THR A 282 -6.33 14.16 29.31
CA THR A 282 -5.03 13.93 28.67
C THR A 282 -4.05 15.01 29.15
N ARG A 283 -2.87 14.57 29.65
CA ARG A 283 -1.76 15.46 29.97
C ARG A 283 -0.60 15.15 29.02
N TRP A 284 -0.01 16.19 28.47
CA TRP A 284 1.16 16.10 27.60
C TRP A 284 2.31 16.87 28.24
N ASP A 285 3.49 16.26 28.29
CA ASP A 285 4.70 16.99 28.65
C ASP A 285 5.13 17.89 27.48
N GLU A 286 5.84 18.99 27.75
CA GLU A 286 6.18 20.01 26.75
C GLU A 286 7.02 19.45 25.58
N ASN A 287 7.82 18.42 25.84
CA ASN A 287 8.70 17.76 24.86
C ASN A 287 8.14 16.45 24.29
N GLU A 288 6.94 16.04 24.68
CA GLU A 288 6.33 14.81 24.17
C GLU A 288 5.68 14.98 22.80
N MET A 289 5.86 13.97 21.97
CA MET A 289 5.14 13.86 20.69
C MET A 289 3.65 13.64 20.99
N ARG A 290 2.81 14.58 20.56
CA ARG A 290 1.35 14.49 20.79
C ARG A 290 0.70 13.54 19.81
N ALA A 291 -0.29 12.79 20.26
CA ALA A 291 -1.11 11.93 19.43
C ALA A 291 -1.85 12.72 18.33
N ILE A 292 -2.17 12.05 17.24
CA ILE A 292 -2.92 12.63 16.12
C ILE A 292 -4.42 12.59 16.44
N ASP A 293 -5.10 13.75 16.34
CA ASP A 293 -6.55 13.85 16.50
C ASP A 293 -7.28 13.37 15.23
N VAL A 294 -6.83 13.83 14.07
CA VAL A 294 -7.43 13.50 12.78
C VAL A 294 -6.35 13.17 11.76
N LEU A 295 -6.43 11.96 11.21
CA LEU A 295 -5.62 11.53 10.08
C LEU A 295 -6.47 11.54 8.82
N LEU A 296 -6.11 12.30 7.81
CA LEU A 296 -6.75 12.30 6.50
C LEU A 296 -5.88 11.52 5.51
N ALA A 297 -6.41 10.46 4.91
CA ALA A 297 -5.62 9.57 4.07
C ALA A 297 -6.34 9.22 2.75
N THR A 298 -5.55 8.86 1.76
CA THR A 298 -6.00 8.20 0.52
C THR A 298 -5.53 6.75 0.52
N ASN A 299 -5.37 6.15 -0.65
CA ASN A 299 -4.87 4.77 -0.83
C ASN A 299 -3.54 4.47 -0.11
N MET A 300 -2.75 5.47 0.28
CA MET A 300 -1.55 5.27 1.11
C MET A 300 -1.85 4.61 2.46
N LEU A 301 -3.07 4.77 2.98
CA LEU A 301 -3.50 4.08 4.19
C LEU A 301 -3.58 2.56 3.99
N SER A 302 -3.97 2.10 2.81
CA SER A 302 -4.10 0.67 2.50
C SER A 302 -2.74 -0.02 2.35
N VAL A 303 -1.65 0.73 2.12
CA VAL A 303 -0.30 0.19 1.87
C VAL A 303 0.63 0.55 3.03
N GLY A 304 1.07 -0.45 3.79
CA GLY A 304 2.19 -0.31 4.75
C GLY A 304 1.86 0.38 6.09
N VAL A 305 0.60 0.72 6.39
CA VAL A 305 0.21 1.25 7.71
C VAL A 305 -0.19 0.10 8.63
N ASP A 306 0.65 -0.21 9.60
CA ASP A 306 0.41 -1.26 10.60
C ASP A 306 0.28 -0.67 12.01
N VAL A 307 -0.75 0.16 12.21
CA VAL A 307 -1.08 0.78 13.49
C VAL A 307 -2.26 0.05 14.13
N ASN A 308 -2.01 -0.62 15.25
CA ASN A 308 -2.97 -1.54 15.86
C ASN A 308 -4.02 -0.86 16.75
N ARG A 309 -3.74 0.35 17.23
CA ARG A 309 -4.59 1.06 18.17
C ARG A 309 -5.82 1.72 17.58
N LEU A 310 -5.88 1.92 16.27
CA LEU A 310 -6.95 2.70 15.61
C LEU A 310 -8.29 1.96 15.65
N GLY A 311 -9.33 2.62 16.18
CA GLY A 311 -10.67 2.07 16.32
C GLY A 311 -11.76 2.81 15.53
N LEU A 312 -11.49 4.00 14.96
CA LEU A 312 -12.50 4.87 14.35
C LEU A 312 -12.12 5.33 12.95
N MET A 313 -13.03 5.16 11.97
CA MET A 313 -12.83 5.61 10.60
C MET A 313 -14.10 6.20 9.98
N ALA A 314 -13.94 7.28 9.21
CA ALA A 314 -14.96 7.74 8.26
C ALA A 314 -14.47 7.57 6.82
N VAL A 315 -15.26 6.92 5.99
CA VAL A 315 -15.00 6.74 4.56
C VAL A 315 -15.85 7.73 3.77
N ASN A 316 -15.20 8.58 2.98
CA ASN A 316 -15.86 9.64 2.23
C ASN A 316 -16.36 9.15 0.86
N GLY A 317 -17.56 8.57 0.82
CA GLY A 317 -18.13 7.85 -0.31
C GLY A 317 -17.50 6.48 -0.53
N GLN A 318 -18.21 5.59 -1.20
CA GLN A 318 -17.71 4.24 -1.49
C GLN A 318 -16.48 4.30 -2.43
N PRO A 319 -15.34 3.68 -2.09
CA PRO A 319 -14.23 3.48 -3.01
C PRO A 319 -14.65 2.79 -4.31
N LYS A 320 -13.91 3.00 -5.39
CA LYS A 320 -14.29 2.43 -6.69
C LYS A 320 -14.19 0.91 -6.69
N GLY A 321 -13.17 0.35 -6.04
CA GLY A 321 -12.96 -1.08 -5.89
C GLY A 321 -13.41 -1.57 -4.52
N THR A 322 -14.08 -2.72 -4.48
CA THR A 322 -14.42 -3.39 -3.22
C THR A 322 -13.17 -3.85 -2.48
N ALA A 323 -12.15 -4.31 -3.20
CA ALA A 323 -10.85 -4.65 -2.63
C ALA A 323 -10.21 -3.46 -1.88
N GLU A 324 -10.22 -2.28 -2.50
CA GLU A 324 -9.73 -1.04 -1.90
C GLU A 324 -10.50 -0.68 -0.61
N TYR A 325 -11.83 -0.82 -0.65
CA TYR A 325 -12.69 -0.59 0.51
C TYR A 325 -12.36 -1.53 1.67
N ILE A 326 -12.24 -2.83 1.40
CA ILE A 326 -11.88 -3.85 2.41
C ILE A 326 -10.54 -3.53 3.04
N GLN A 327 -9.54 -3.21 2.25
CA GLN A 327 -8.18 -2.92 2.72
C GLN A 327 -8.08 -1.65 3.54
N ALA A 328 -8.70 -0.56 3.06
CA ALA A 328 -8.73 0.70 3.79
C ALA A 328 -9.41 0.52 5.16
N THR A 329 -10.59 -0.09 5.18
CA THR A 329 -11.36 -0.28 6.42
C THR A 329 -10.75 -1.31 7.36
N SER A 330 -9.92 -2.25 6.87
CA SER A 330 -9.20 -3.22 7.69
C SER A 330 -8.09 -2.61 8.55
N ARG A 331 -7.74 -1.33 8.32
CA ARG A 331 -6.72 -0.61 9.11
C ARG A 331 -7.22 -0.13 10.46
N VAL A 332 -8.52 -0.15 10.71
CA VAL A 332 -9.10 0.11 12.03
C VAL A 332 -9.77 -1.14 12.59
N GLY A 333 -9.85 -1.23 13.90
CA GLY A 333 -10.46 -2.38 14.56
C GLY A 333 -9.63 -3.67 14.46
N ARG A 334 -8.30 -3.57 14.55
CA ARG A 334 -7.40 -4.73 14.54
C ARG A 334 -7.25 -5.34 15.93
N GLN A 335 -6.91 -4.53 16.89
CA GLN A 335 -6.70 -4.97 18.28
C GLN A 335 -7.94 -4.75 19.16
N PHE A 336 -8.68 -3.69 18.89
CA PHE A 336 -9.89 -3.27 19.57
C PHE A 336 -11.10 -3.30 18.63
N PRO A 337 -12.35 -3.31 19.12
CA PRO A 337 -13.52 -3.19 18.26
C PRO A 337 -13.45 -1.94 17.40
N GLY A 338 -13.71 -2.07 16.10
CA GLY A 338 -13.64 -0.97 15.16
C GLY A 338 -15.01 -0.42 14.78
N LEU A 339 -15.09 0.90 14.51
CA LEU A 339 -16.25 1.55 13.93
C LEU A 339 -15.85 2.23 12.61
N VAL A 340 -16.48 1.81 11.52
CA VAL A 340 -16.32 2.39 10.19
C VAL A 340 -17.62 3.04 9.76
N CYS A 341 -17.58 4.34 9.49
CA CYS A 341 -18.73 5.09 9.00
C CYS A 341 -18.53 5.49 7.53
N SER A 342 -19.32 4.90 6.64
CA SER A 342 -19.36 5.28 5.22
C SER A 342 -20.33 6.44 5.02
N VAL A 343 -19.80 7.60 4.67
CA VAL A 343 -20.59 8.81 4.39
C VAL A 343 -20.93 8.83 2.91
N LEU A 344 -22.14 8.40 2.58
CA LEU A 344 -22.64 8.22 1.23
C LEU A 344 -23.44 9.43 0.77
N THR A 345 -23.35 9.76 -0.51
CA THR A 345 -23.99 10.96 -1.09
C THR A 345 -25.20 10.55 -1.92
N TRP A 346 -26.37 11.02 -1.52
CA TRP A 346 -27.65 10.77 -2.23
C TRP A 346 -27.61 11.23 -3.71
N ALA A 347 -26.89 12.28 -4.04
CA ALA A 347 -26.75 12.82 -5.39
C ALA A 347 -25.85 11.98 -6.32
N ARG A 348 -25.18 10.96 -5.80
CA ARG A 348 -24.36 10.03 -6.59
C ARG A 348 -25.07 8.68 -6.68
N PRO A 349 -25.54 8.26 -7.87
CA PRO A 349 -26.29 7.01 -8.02
C PRO A 349 -25.57 5.79 -7.43
N ARG A 350 -24.25 5.73 -7.55
CA ARG A 350 -23.45 4.65 -6.99
C ARG A 350 -23.46 4.65 -5.45
N ASP A 351 -23.28 5.80 -4.81
CA ASP A 351 -23.31 5.92 -3.36
C ASP A 351 -24.72 5.56 -2.83
N LEU A 352 -25.76 6.02 -3.54
CA LEU A 352 -27.15 5.70 -3.20
C LEU A 352 -27.42 4.18 -3.28
N SER A 353 -26.99 3.54 -4.36
CA SER A 353 -27.12 2.08 -4.51
C SER A 353 -26.40 1.32 -3.39
N HIS A 354 -25.19 1.73 -2.99
CA HIS A 354 -24.50 1.16 -1.84
C HIS A 354 -25.22 1.40 -0.51
N TYR A 355 -25.90 2.52 -0.37
CA TYR A 355 -26.70 2.81 0.82
C TYR A 355 -27.95 1.93 0.89
N GLU A 356 -28.66 1.78 -0.20
CA GLU A 356 -29.88 0.95 -0.28
C GLU A 356 -29.60 -0.53 -0.05
N THR A 357 -28.43 -1.03 -0.45
CA THR A 357 -28.02 -2.43 -0.28
C THR A 357 -27.00 -2.62 0.85
N PHE A 358 -26.86 -1.67 1.75
CA PHE A 358 -25.73 -1.56 2.69
C PHE A 358 -25.51 -2.84 3.53
N GLU A 359 -26.57 -3.37 4.13
CA GLU A 359 -26.48 -4.55 4.99
C GLU A 359 -26.09 -5.80 4.19
N HIS A 360 -26.74 -6.03 3.05
CA HIS A 360 -26.45 -7.16 2.20
C HIS A 360 -25.03 -7.11 1.65
N TYR A 361 -24.59 -5.92 1.20
CA TYR A 361 -23.24 -5.71 0.67
C TYR A 361 -22.19 -6.04 1.74
N HIS A 362 -22.35 -5.55 2.98
CA HIS A 362 -21.38 -5.78 4.04
C HIS A 362 -21.39 -7.22 4.57
N ALA A 363 -22.54 -7.90 4.55
CA ALA A 363 -22.62 -9.31 4.89
C ALA A 363 -21.91 -10.22 3.87
N THR A 364 -21.74 -9.76 2.63
CA THR A 364 -21.19 -10.56 1.53
C THR A 364 -20.10 -9.86 0.72
N PHE A 365 -19.46 -8.82 1.25
CA PHE A 365 -18.65 -7.91 0.44
C PHE A 365 -17.40 -8.56 -0.20
N TYR A 366 -16.88 -9.66 0.33
CA TYR A 366 -15.85 -10.45 -0.36
C TYR A 366 -16.32 -11.05 -1.69
N LYS A 367 -17.63 -11.31 -1.85
CA LYS A 367 -18.22 -11.77 -3.12
C LYS A 367 -18.26 -10.68 -4.19
N HIS A 368 -18.23 -9.41 -3.77
CA HIS A 368 -18.29 -8.25 -4.65
C HIS A 368 -16.92 -7.74 -5.10
N VAL A 369 -15.84 -8.42 -4.70
CA VAL A 369 -14.50 -8.10 -5.18
C VAL A 369 -14.45 -8.27 -6.69
N GLU A 370 -14.07 -7.22 -7.40
CA GLU A 370 -14.03 -7.16 -8.85
C GLU A 370 -12.87 -7.99 -9.40
N ALA A 371 -13.10 -8.71 -10.49
CA ALA A 371 -12.05 -9.33 -11.27
C ALA A 371 -11.27 -8.22 -11.99
N GLN A 372 -9.97 -8.15 -11.75
CA GLN A 372 -9.10 -7.17 -12.39
C GLN A 372 -8.51 -7.76 -13.67
N SER A 373 -8.46 -6.97 -14.73
CA SER A 373 -7.79 -7.35 -15.97
C SER A 373 -6.37 -6.80 -16.00
N VAL A 374 -5.45 -7.61 -16.50
CA VAL A 374 -4.06 -7.25 -16.75
C VAL A 374 -3.75 -7.59 -18.20
N THR A 375 -3.38 -6.60 -19.00
CA THR A 375 -3.14 -6.74 -20.46
C THR A 375 -1.79 -6.13 -20.84
N PRO A 376 -0.66 -6.79 -20.53
CA PRO A 376 0.69 -6.21 -20.64
C PRO A 376 1.02 -5.70 -22.05
N PHE A 377 0.58 -6.43 -23.09
CA PHE A 377 0.86 -6.10 -24.47
C PHE A 377 -0.29 -5.38 -25.19
N SER A 378 -1.11 -4.63 -24.43
CA SER A 378 -2.07 -3.71 -25.04
C SER A 378 -1.35 -2.52 -25.69
N PRO A 379 -1.89 -1.92 -26.77
CA PRO A 379 -1.20 -0.84 -27.50
C PRO A 379 -0.72 0.29 -26.59
N ARG A 380 -1.55 0.75 -25.66
CA ARG A 380 -1.18 1.84 -24.73
C ARG A 380 -0.10 1.46 -23.72
N ALA A 381 -0.01 0.19 -23.35
CA ALA A 381 1.06 -0.28 -22.48
C ALA A 381 2.38 -0.36 -23.22
N MET A 382 2.34 -0.88 -24.44
CA MET A 382 3.52 -0.93 -25.32
C MET A 382 4.06 0.47 -25.63
N ASP A 383 3.21 1.43 -26.01
CA ASP A 383 3.61 2.82 -26.26
C ASP A 383 4.36 3.45 -25.07
N ARG A 384 4.03 3.06 -23.84
CA ARG A 384 4.60 3.66 -22.63
C ARG A 384 5.76 2.90 -22.02
N GLY A 385 5.80 1.59 -22.17
CA GLY A 385 6.72 0.75 -21.42
C GLY A 385 7.59 -0.19 -22.23
N LEU A 386 7.30 -0.45 -23.51
CA LEU A 386 8.03 -1.41 -24.33
C LEU A 386 9.51 -1.05 -24.43
N THR A 387 9.82 0.19 -24.80
CA THR A 387 11.20 0.68 -24.88
C THR A 387 11.94 0.51 -23.55
N GLY A 388 11.30 0.86 -22.43
CA GLY A 388 11.90 0.68 -21.10
C GLY A 388 12.15 -0.79 -20.76
N THR A 389 11.26 -1.70 -21.16
CA THR A 389 11.42 -3.15 -20.96
C THR A 389 12.59 -3.69 -21.78
N MET A 390 12.66 -3.37 -23.08
CA MET A 390 13.75 -3.79 -23.95
C MET A 390 15.11 -3.25 -23.49
N LEU A 391 15.17 -1.95 -23.14
CA LEU A 391 16.38 -1.35 -22.59
C LEU A 391 16.79 -1.94 -21.25
N SER A 392 15.85 -2.40 -20.42
CA SER A 392 16.18 -3.09 -19.17
C SER A 392 16.94 -4.39 -19.42
N ILE A 393 16.48 -5.22 -20.36
CA ILE A 393 17.17 -6.46 -20.72
C ILE A 393 18.55 -6.14 -21.31
N LEU A 394 18.61 -5.34 -22.37
CA LEU A 394 19.84 -5.02 -23.09
C LEU A 394 20.92 -4.42 -22.18
N ARG A 395 20.56 -3.43 -21.35
CA ARG A 395 21.51 -2.73 -20.48
C ARG A 395 21.95 -3.54 -19.26
N LEU A 396 21.08 -4.34 -18.69
CA LEU A 396 21.42 -5.05 -17.46
C LEU A 396 22.20 -6.33 -17.74
N GLU A 397 22.01 -6.98 -18.89
CA GLU A 397 22.79 -8.16 -19.29
C GLU A 397 24.21 -7.80 -19.77
N ASN A 398 24.37 -6.68 -20.49
CA ASN A 398 25.62 -6.34 -21.17
C ASN A 398 26.43 -5.28 -20.40
N ASP A 399 27.73 -5.56 -20.22
CA ASP A 399 28.67 -4.64 -19.53
C ASP A 399 28.92 -3.34 -20.32
N LEU A 400 28.90 -3.38 -21.65
CA LEU A 400 29.11 -2.21 -22.50
C LEU A 400 27.92 -1.24 -22.45
N PHE A 401 26.69 -1.76 -22.45
CA PHE A 401 25.49 -0.94 -22.48
C PHE A 401 25.01 -0.53 -21.08
N ASN A 402 25.53 -1.17 -20.01
CA ASN A 402 25.12 -0.90 -18.66
C ASN A 402 25.43 0.54 -18.19
N PRO A 403 26.59 1.15 -18.46
CA PRO A 403 26.90 2.50 -18.06
C PRO A 403 25.88 3.54 -18.55
N ASN A 404 25.81 4.69 -17.86
CA ASN A 404 24.88 5.76 -18.25
C ASN A 404 25.17 6.33 -19.65
N LYS A 405 26.41 6.21 -20.11
CA LYS A 405 26.84 6.57 -21.46
C LYS A 405 26.84 5.37 -22.42
N GLY A 406 26.44 4.19 -21.99
CA GLY A 406 26.49 2.96 -22.78
C GLY A 406 25.68 2.99 -24.07
N ALA A 407 24.71 3.90 -24.18
CA ALA A 407 24.00 4.08 -25.43
C ALA A 407 24.89 4.56 -26.62
N SER A 408 26.03 5.18 -26.33
CA SER A 408 27.00 5.59 -27.36
C SER A 408 27.84 4.42 -27.92
N GLU A 409 27.82 3.29 -27.24
CA GLU A 409 28.53 2.06 -27.63
C GLU A 409 27.67 1.17 -28.55
N LEU A 410 26.37 1.50 -28.70
CA LEU A 410 25.46 0.74 -29.55
C LEU A 410 25.66 1.11 -31.03
N ASP A 411 25.98 0.12 -31.84
CA ASP A 411 26.17 0.32 -33.27
C ASP A 411 25.42 -0.76 -34.14
N GLU A 412 25.60 -0.71 -35.45
CA GLU A 412 24.91 -1.61 -36.38
C GLU A 412 25.37 -3.09 -36.23
N THR A 413 26.49 -3.36 -35.56
CA THR A 413 27.01 -4.71 -35.32
C THR A 413 26.34 -5.43 -34.17
N ASP A 414 25.60 -4.70 -33.32
CA ASP A 414 24.88 -5.25 -32.16
C ASP A 414 23.50 -5.83 -32.54
N GLY A 415 23.24 -6.03 -33.84
CA GLY A 415 21.96 -6.54 -34.33
C GLY A 415 21.50 -7.85 -33.69
N GLU A 416 22.41 -8.79 -33.45
CA GLU A 416 22.10 -10.09 -32.80
C GLU A 416 21.59 -9.92 -31.37
N GLU A 417 22.19 -9.03 -30.57
CA GLU A 417 21.75 -8.76 -29.20
C GLU A 417 20.38 -8.08 -29.16
N ILE A 418 20.15 -7.16 -30.10
CA ILE A 418 18.84 -6.49 -30.23
C ILE A 418 17.77 -7.50 -30.68
N GLU A 419 18.06 -8.34 -31.66
CA GLU A 419 17.14 -9.39 -32.12
C GLU A 419 16.78 -10.37 -31.00
N LYS A 420 17.76 -10.80 -30.17
CA LYS A 420 17.50 -11.62 -29.00
C LYS A 420 16.48 -10.97 -28.05
N VAL A 421 16.62 -9.69 -27.78
CA VAL A 421 15.67 -8.95 -26.91
C VAL A 421 14.29 -8.86 -27.56
N ILE A 422 14.21 -8.65 -28.87
CA ILE A 422 12.95 -8.63 -29.62
C ILE A 422 12.27 -10.00 -29.55
N ASP A 423 13.01 -11.09 -29.70
CA ASP A 423 12.48 -12.46 -29.61
C ASP A 423 11.92 -12.77 -28.25
N VAL A 424 12.62 -12.42 -27.16
CA VAL A 424 12.16 -12.61 -25.79
C VAL A 424 10.82 -11.89 -25.57
N VAL A 425 10.73 -10.64 -25.97
CA VAL A 425 9.51 -9.83 -25.79
C VAL A 425 8.36 -10.36 -26.67
N SER A 426 8.67 -10.74 -27.92
CA SER A 426 7.68 -11.22 -28.89
C SER A 426 7.13 -12.59 -28.49
N ASP A 427 7.99 -13.53 -28.02
CA ASP A 427 7.57 -14.84 -27.54
C ASP A 427 6.64 -14.70 -26.34
N ARG A 428 6.99 -13.86 -25.37
CA ARG A 428 6.11 -13.61 -24.21
C ARG A 428 4.76 -13.01 -24.62
N ALA A 429 4.77 -12.04 -25.54
CA ALA A 429 3.55 -11.43 -26.06
C ALA A 429 2.66 -12.45 -26.76
N TRP A 430 3.25 -13.34 -27.54
CA TRP A 430 2.53 -14.40 -28.24
C TRP A 430 1.92 -15.41 -27.25
N ARG A 431 2.68 -15.84 -26.25
CA ARG A 431 2.20 -16.80 -25.22
C ARG A 431 1.04 -16.23 -24.41
N ILE A 432 1.07 -14.95 -24.07
CA ILE A 432 -0.03 -14.29 -23.34
C ILE A 432 -1.27 -14.15 -24.22
N LYS A 433 -1.13 -13.71 -25.48
CA LYS A 433 -2.26 -13.55 -26.41
C LYS A 433 -2.84 -14.87 -26.91
N GLY A 434 -2.02 -15.88 -27.08
CA GLY A 434 -2.43 -17.20 -27.59
C GLY A 434 -3.37 -17.96 -26.63
N THR A 435 -3.44 -17.57 -25.36
CA THR A 435 -4.39 -18.13 -24.39
C THR A 435 -5.77 -17.48 -24.42
N ASP A 436 -5.91 -16.29 -25.03
CA ASP A 436 -7.19 -15.57 -25.13
C ASP A 436 -8.02 -15.98 -26.36
N THR A 437 -7.48 -16.86 -27.24
CA THR A 437 -8.14 -17.29 -28.49
C THR A 437 -8.77 -18.69 -28.42
N LYS A 438 -9.06 -19.21 -27.21
CA LYS A 438 -9.84 -20.47 -27.03
C LYS A 438 -11.11 -20.24 -26.25
#